data_c164a4431d7a4e7b4b03c946a0ba141d
#
_entry.id   c164a4431d7a4e7b4b03c946a0ba141d
#
_cell.length_a   1.000
_cell.length_b   1.000
_cell.length_c   1.000
_cell.angle_alpha   90.00
_cell.angle_beta   90.00
_cell.angle_gamma   90.00
#
_symmetry.space_group_name_H-M   'P 1'
#
loop_
_entity.id
_entity.type
_entity.pdbx_description
1 polymer ?
#
loop_
_entity_poly.entity_id
_entity_poly.type
_entity_poly.pdbx_seq_one_letter_code
_entity_poly.pdbx_strand_id
1 'polypeptide(L)' 'MNSDILFQITAIGVIVAVLNQLLVKSDHGEYALMVTISGLIMVLLLVVGEIGKLFDALKVTFNI' A
#
# COMPACT_ATOMS: atom_id res chain seq x y z
N MET A 1 3.88 5.28 -16.66
CA MET A 1 3.62 4.81 -15.31
C MET A 1 4.24 5.76 -14.30
N ASN A 2 3.50 6.09 -13.30
CA ASN A 2 3.92 7.10 -12.34
C ASN A 2 4.80 6.47 -11.27
N SER A 3 6.04 6.94 -11.12
CA SER A 3 6.94 6.42 -10.08
C SER A 3 6.49 6.84 -8.68
N ASP A 4 5.56 7.80 -8.58
CA ASP A 4 5.05 8.26 -7.29
C ASP A 4 4.33 7.17 -6.52
N ILE A 5 3.60 6.29 -7.22
CA ILE A 5 2.90 5.19 -6.55
C ILE A 5 3.89 4.18 -5.98
N LEU A 6 4.97 3.91 -6.69
CA LEU A 6 6.03 3.03 -6.19
C LEU A 6 6.68 3.62 -4.95
N PHE A 7 6.93 4.92 -4.96
CA PHE A 7 7.47 5.63 -3.80
C PHE A 7 6.53 5.54 -2.61
N GLN A 8 5.23 5.75 -2.83
CA GLN A 8 4.23 5.68 -1.77
C GLN A 8 4.15 4.29 -1.16
N ILE A 9 4.17 3.25 -1.99
CA ILE A 9 4.12 1.87 -1.50
C ILE A 9 5.38 1.55 -0.70
N THR A 10 6.54 1.98 -1.17
CA THR A 10 7.80 1.78 -0.46
C THR A 10 7.80 2.50 0.88
N ALA A 11 7.32 3.74 0.91
CA ALA A 11 7.24 4.53 2.14
C ALA A 11 6.33 3.85 3.17
N ILE A 12 5.17 3.39 2.74
CA ILE A 12 4.24 2.66 3.62
C ILE A 12 4.91 1.40 4.17
N GLY A 13 5.59 0.65 3.30
CA GLY A 13 6.28 -0.57 3.72
C GLY A 13 7.36 -0.31 4.76
N VAL A 14 8.15 0.74 4.58
CA VAL A 14 9.20 1.12 5.54
C VAL A 14 8.58 1.53 6.87
N ILE A 15 7.55 2.36 6.84
CA ILE A 15 6.88 2.82 8.06
C ILE A 15 6.30 1.63 8.82
N VAL A 16 5.61 0.72 8.12
CA VAL A 16 5.02 -0.46 8.74
C VAL A 16 6.12 -1.34 9.35
N ALA A 17 7.23 -1.53 8.65
CA ALA A 17 8.33 -2.36 9.13
C ALA A 17 8.93 -1.80 10.42
N VAL A 18 9.16 -0.48 10.47
CA VAL A 18 9.71 0.19 11.65
C VAL A 18 8.74 0.09 12.82
N LEU A 19 7.46 0.41 12.60
CA LEU A 19 6.44 0.32 13.65
C LEU A 19 6.30 -1.10 14.17
N ASN A 20 6.34 -2.09 13.26
CA ASN A 20 6.25 -3.50 13.64
C ASN A 20 7.37 -3.88 14.59
N GLN A 21 8.61 -3.51 14.25
CA GLN A 21 9.77 -3.81 15.08
C GLN A 21 9.68 -3.12 16.46
N LEU A 22 9.26 -1.85 16.47
CA LEU A 22 9.12 -1.12 17.72
C LEU A 22 8.05 -1.74 18.62
N LEU A 23 6.93 -2.15 18.06
CA LEU A 23 5.84 -2.75 18.82
C LEU A 23 6.26 -4.11 19.40
N VAL A 24 6.98 -4.90 18.64
CA VAL A 24 7.48 -6.20 19.12
C VAL A 24 8.47 -5.99 20.25
N LYS A 25 9.39 -5.03 20.12
CA LYS A 25 10.36 -4.73 21.16
C LYS A 25 9.71 -4.18 22.44
N SER A 26 8.59 -3.48 22.30
CA SER A 26 7.86 -2.90 23.43
C SER A 26 6.89 -3.89 24.08
N ASP A 27 6.94 -5.15 23.69
CA ASP A 27 6.04 -6.20 24.20
C ASP A 27 4.57 -5.95 23.77
N HIS A 28 4.38 -5.25 22.65
CA HIS A 28 3.05 -4.99 22.07
C HIS A 28 2.93 -5.67 20.71
N GLY A 29 3.39 -6.92 20.62
CA GLY A 29 3.39 -7.67 19.37
C GLY A 29 2.00 -7.84 18.76
N GLU A 30 0.95 -7.83 19.58
CA GLU A 30 -0.42 -7.93 19.10
C GLU A 30 -0.82 -6.70 18.26
N TYR A 31 -0.27 -5.53 18.60
CA TYR A 31 -0.52 -4.32 17.80
C TYR A 31 0.28 -4.31 16.51
N ALA A 32 1.40 -5.04 16.49
CA ALA A 32 2.19 -5.16 15.27
C ALA A 32 1.38 -5.79 14.14
N LEU A 33 0.56 -6.78 14.45
CA LEU A 33 -0.32 -7.40 13.46
C LEU A 33 -1.33 -6.40 12.91
N MET A 34 -1.92 -5.58 13.79
CA MET A 34 -2.87 -4.55 13.38
C MET A 34 -2.22 -3.55 12.43
N VAL A 35 -1.00 -3.10 12.73
CA VAL A 35 -0.25 -2.17 11.90
C VAL A 35 0.03 -2.79 10.54
N THR A 36 0.45 -4.04 10.50
CA THR A 36 0.76 -4.74 9.26
C THR A 36 -0.50 -4.87 8.38
N ILE A 37 -1.63 -5.24 8.97
CA ILE A 37 -2.89 -5.36 8.24
C ILE A 37 -3.32 -4.00 7.69
N SER A 38 -3.21 -2.96 8.49
CA SER A 38 -3.58 -1.60 8.07
C SER A 38 -2.73 -1.14 6.88
N GLY A 39 -1.41 -1.38 6.96
CA GLY A 39 -0.51 -1.04 5.87
C GLY A 39 -0.84 -1.81 4.60
N LEU A 40 -1.17 -3.09 4.73
CA LEU A 40 -1.55 -3.92 3.59
C LEU A 40 -2.82 -3.40 2.92
N ILE A 41 -3.81 -3.01 3.72
CA ILE A 41 -5.06 -2.44 3.20
C ILE A 41 -4.77 -1.15 2.45
N MET A 42 -3.92 -0.27 2.99
CA MET A 42 -3.56 0.98 2.32
C MET A 42 -2.91 0.72 0.97
N VAL A 43 -1.98 -0.22 0.91
CA VAL A 43 -1.31 -0.59 -0.35
C VAL A 43 -2.31 -1.16 -1.33
N LEU A 44 -3.22 -2.02 -0.88
CA LEU A 44 -4.26 -2.58 -1.75
C LEU A 44 -5.16 -1.51 -2.34
N LEU A 45 -5.53 -0.50 -1.54
CA LEU A 45 -6.34 0.61 -2.04
C LEU A 45 -5.60 1.40 -3.11
N LEU A 46 -4.30 1.62 -2.94
CA LEU A 46 -3.48 2.29 -3.96
C LEU A 46 -3.41 1.47 -5.25
N VAL A 47 -3.21 0.17 -5.13
CA VAL A 47 -3.14 -0.73 -6.28
C VAL A 47 -4.46 -0.78 -7.03
N VAL A 48 -5.57 -0.88 -6.31
CA VAL A 48 -6.91 -0.89 -6.92
C VAL A 48 -7.15 0.41 -7.69
N GLY A 49 -6.71 1.55 -7.13
CA GLY A 49 -6.81 2.83 -7.82
C GLY A 49 -6.04 2.83 -9.14
N GLU A 50 -4.84 2.26 -9.16
CA GLU A 50 -4.03 2.18 -10.39
C GLU A 50 -4.66 1.24 -11.42
N ILE A 51 -5.26 0.13 -10.97
CA ILE A 51 -5.98 -0.77 -11.88
C ILE A 51 -7.15 -0.04 -12.53
N GLY A 52 -7.89 0.78 -11.77
CA GLY A 52 -8.97 1.58 -12.31
C GLY A 52 -8.51 2.53 -13.39
N LYS A 53 -7.37 3.19 -13.18
CA LYS A 53 -6.77 4.07 -14.19
C LYS A 53 -6.40 3.31 -15.45
N LEU A 54 -5.89 2.10 -15.30
CA LEU A 54 -5.53 1.26 -16.43
C LEU A 54 -6.77 0.89 -17.26
N PHE A 55 -7.86 0.51 -16.61
CA PHE A 55 -9.12 0.23 -17.30
C PHE A 55 -9.64 1.44 -18.06
N ASP A 56 -9.57 2.63 -17.45
CA ASP A 56 -10.00 3.85 -18.11
C ASP A 56 -9.15 4.13 -19.34
N ALA A 57 -7.85 3.93 -19.25
CA ALA A 57 -6.95 4.10 -20.38
C ALA A 57 -7.29 3.13 -21.51
N LEU A 58 -7.58 1.89 -21.17
CA LEU A 58 -7.98 0.88 -22.16
C LEU A 58 -9.29 1.25 -22.84
N LYS A 59 -10.25 1.76 -22.09
CA LYS A 59 -11.53 2.20 -22.67
C LYS A 59 -11.32 3.31 -23.69
N VAL A 60 -10.46 4.27 -23.37
CA VAL A 60 -10.16 5.36 -24.29
C VAL A 60 -9.45 4.81 -25.54
N THR A 61 -8.49 3.92 -25.36
CA THR A 61 -7.71 3.35 -26.46
C THR A 61 -8.59 2.54 -27.41
N PHE A 62 -9.51 1.75 -26.89
CA PHE A 62 -10.41 0.92 -27.69
C PHE A 62 -11.73 1.60 -28.04
N ASN A 63 -11.91 2.83 -27.60
CA ASN A 63 -13.08 3.64 -27.89
C ASN A 63 -14.40 2.94 -27.50
N ILE A 64 -14.38 2.38 -26.29
CA ILE A 64 -15.54 1.68 -25.74
C ILE A 64 -16.39 2.58 -24.85
#